data_5ee70365799155a276013e137f3d1067
#
_entry.id   5ee70365799155a276013e137f3d1067
#
_cell.length_a   1.000
_cell.length_b   1.000
_cell.length_c   1.000
_cell.angle_alpha   90.00
_cell.angle_beta   90.00
_cell.angle_gamma   90.00
#
_symmetry.space_group_name_H-M   'P 1'
#
loop_
_entity.id
_entity.type
_entity.pdbx_description
1 polymer ?
#
loop_
_entity_poly.entity_id
_entity_poly.type
_entity_poly.pdbx_seq_one_letter_code
_entity_poly.pdbx_strand_id
1 'polypeptide(L)'
;DQTLRADAVICAMGGNAGPQFGTDGFGTRFAAQCGGKLEPLYPCLTALQTAKPNRSLAGIRAKAAATLLDLDRHCTVAVENGEVQFTDYGLSGICIMQLSGHLAPGRGPKRPAVELDLFPMLDETALTALFAARVPLLPGKAPADFWTGLLNPKLGRALWAAAKLPEKPVDTLPDAAWQVLANAAKHWLFEGLTPCGWKQAQTTGGGLSLTEVTHSFQFKGCPGLYFVGETLDCAGSCGGFNLHWAFGSGITAGRDAVRSLKRPAPKPNKKKR
;
A
#
# COMPACT_ATOMS: atom_id res chain seq x y z
N ASP A 1 -30.36 -11.19 -24.03
CA ASP A 1 -29.18 -10.51 -24.52
C ASP A 1 -29.57 -9.44 -25.51
N GLN A 2 -29.12 -8.21 -25.34
CA GLN A 2 -29.32 -7.11 -26.28
C GLN A 2 -27.99 -6.74 -26.93
N THR A 3 -27.99 -6.58 -28.25
CA THR A 3 -26.83 -6.06 -28.98
C THR A 3 -27.01 -4.56 -29.21
N LEU A 4 -26.09 -3.76 -28.70
CA LEU A 4 -26.01 -2.33 -28.94
C LEU A 4 -24.93 -2.06 -29.98
N ARG A 5 -25.22 -1.17 -30.95
CA ARG A 5 -24.22 -0.66 -31.92
C ARG A 5 -23.78 0.72 -31.44
N ALA A 6 -22.46 0.98 -31.45
CA ALA A 6 -21.89 2.25 -31.09
C ALA A 6 -20.67 2.54 -32.00
N ASP A 7 -20.40 3.79 -32.26
CA ASP A 7 -19.23 4.25 -33.03
C ASP A 7 -17.96 4.29 -32.18
N ALA A 8 -18.12 4.42 -30.85
CA ALA A 8 -17.05 4.33 -29.88
C ALA A 8 -17.56 3.72 -28.57
N VAL A 9 -16.68 2.96 -27.90
CA VAL A 9 -16.95 2.33 -26.62
C VAL A 9 -15.86 2.71 -25.62
N ILE A 10 -16.25 3.19 -24.43
CA ILE A 10 -15.34 3.51 -23.33
C ILE A 10 -15.57 2.53 -22.21
N CYS A 11 -14.59 1.68 -21.95
CA CYS A 11 -14.58 0.69 -20.87
C CYS A 11 -14.09 1.33 -19.58
N ALA A 12 -15.01 1.67 -18.68
CA ALA A 12 -14.77 2.30 -17.38
C ALA A 12 -15.24 1.39 -16.23
N MET A 13 -14.96 0.10 -16.32
CA MET A 13 -15.53 -0.93 -15.42
C MET A 13 -14.72 -1.18 -14.15
N GLY A 14 -13.65 -0.39 -13.93
CA GLY A 14 -12.80 -0.53 -12.75
C GLY A 14 -11.92 -1.77 -12.78
N GLY A 15 -11.40 -2.14 -11.60
CA GLY A 15 -10.52 -3.28 -11.39
C GLY A 15 -11.15 -4.37 -10.52
N ASN A 16 -10.31 -5.09 -9.77
CA ASN A 16 -10.69 -6.23 -8.92
C ASN A 16 -10.89 -5.86 -7.45
N ALA A 17 -10.48 -4.65 -7.04
CA ALA A 17 -10.55 -4.22 -5.65
C ALA A 17 -11.99 -4.07 -5.17
N GLY A 18 -12.30 -4.55 -3.95
CA GLY A 18 -13.61 -4.42 -3.34
C GLY A 18 -14.71 -5.26 -4.00
N PRO A 19 -14.53 -6.58 -4.24
CA PRO A 19 -15.52 -7.41 -4.92
C PRO A 19 -16.89 -7.44 -4.21
N GLN A 20 -16.94 -7.13 -2.92
CA GLN A 20 -18.20 -6.98 -2.17
C GLN A 20 -19.07 -5.81 -2.66
N PHE A 21 -18.51 -4.89 -3.45
CA PHE A 21 -19.23 -3.78 -4.08
C PHE A 21 -19.70 -4.07 -5.50
N GLY A 22 -19.54 -5.32 -5.97
CA GLY A 22 -20.13 -5.81 -7.22
C GLY A 22 -19.14 -5.90 -8.39
N THR A 23 -17.85 -5.57 -8.21
CA THR A 23 -16.86 -5.85 -9.26
C THR A 23 -16.51 -7.33 -9.31
N ASP A 24 -16.38 -7.85 -10.52
CA ASP A 24 -15.92 -9.20 -10.81
C ASP A 24 -14.62 -9.22 -11.64
N GLY A 25 -14.04 -8.05 -11.88
CA GLY A 25 -12.84 -7.89 -12.71
C GLY A 25 -13.12 -8.04 -14.22
N PHE A 26 -14.35 -7.83 -14.65
CA PHE A 26 -14.72 -7.97 -16.07
C PHE A 26 -13.88 -7.04 -16.97
N GLY A 27 -13.56 -5.82 -16.53
CA GLY A 27 -12.81 -4.86 -17.33
C GLY A 27 -11.46 -5.38 -17.81
N THR A 28 -10.68 -5.95 -16.91
CA THR A 28 -9.37 -6.53 -17.24
C THR A 28 -9.49 -7.81 -18.08
N ARG A 29 -10.48 -8.68 -17.78
CA ARG A 29 -10.75 -9.87 -18.60
C ARG A 29 -11.17 -9.50 -20.02
N PHE A 30 -12.01 -8.48 -20.16
CA PHE A 30 -12.44 -8.00 -21.47
C PHE A 30 -11.26 -7.41 -22.26
N ALA A 31 -10.38 -6.63 -21.63
CA ALA A 31 -9.17 -6.14 -22.25
C ALA A 31 -8.28 -7.27 -22.79
N ALA A 32 -8.11 -8.35 -22.01
CA ALA A 32 -7.39 -9.55 -22.46
C ALA A 32 -8.08 -10.24 -23.65
N GLN A 33 -9.42 -10.38 -23.63
CA GLN A 33 -10.18 -10.95 -24.74
C GLN A 33 -10.05 -10.13 -26.03
N CYS A 34 -9.86 -8.83 -25.91
CA CYS A 34 -9.54 -7.96 -27.04
C CYS A 34 -8.08 -8.07 -27.53
N GLY A 35 -7.27 -8.95 -26.91
CA GLY A 35 -5.86 -9.13 -27.27
C GLY A 35 -4.90 -8.17 -26.56
N GLY A 36 -5.35 -7.43 -25.57
CA GLY A 36 -4.51 -6.51 -24.79
C GLY A 36 -3.58 -7.26 -23.83
N LYS A 37 -2.34 -6.81 -23.73
CA LYS A 37 -1.35 -7.33 -22.77
C LYS A 37 -1.68 -6.83 -21.38
N LEU A 38 -1.86 -7.76 -20.45
CA LEU A 38 -2.07 -7.44 -19.03
C LEU A 38 -0.76 -7.54 -18.25
N GLU A 39 -0.55 -6.59 -17.37
CA GLU A 39 0.39 -6.72 -16.25
C GLU A 39 -0.28 -7.49 -15.11
N PRO A 40 0.49 -8.29 -14.34
CA PRO A 40 -0.06 -9.13 -13.28
C PRO A 40 -0.90 -8.34 -12.28
N LEU A 41 -2.12 -8.81 -12.02
CA LEU A 41 -3.05 -8.16 -11.09
C LEU A 41 -2.69 -8.50 -9.64
N TYR A 42 -2.71 -7.51 -8.77
CA TYR A 42 -2.51 -7.70 -7.33
C TYR A 42 -3.33 -6.72 -6.50
N PRO A 43 -3.73 -7.10 -5.28
CA PRO A 43 -4.39 -6.16 -4.37
C PRO A 43 -3.39 -5.09 -3.94
N CYS A 44 -3.72 -3.82 -4.22
CA CYS A 44 -2.90 -2.67 -3.92
C CYS A 44 -3.62 -1.75 -2.92
N LEU A 45 -2.87 -0.94 -2.17
CA LEU A 45 -3.35 -0.13 -1.06
C LEU A 45 -4.19 -0.97 -0.09
N THR A 46 -3.60 -2.05 0.40
CA THR A 46 -4.23 -3.01 1.31
C THR A 46 -3.41 -3.18 2.58
N ALA A 47 -4.03 -3.72 3.63
CA ALA A 47 -3.33 -4.12 4.84
C ALA A 47 -2.34 -5.26 4.56
N LEU A 48 -1.35 -5.42 5.44
CA LEU A 48 -0.33 -6.47 5.37
C LEU A 48 -0.51 -7.47 6.51
N GLN A 49 -0.65 -8.74 6.17
CA GLN A 49 -0.50 -9.84 7.13
C GLN A 49 0.99 -9.98 7.48
N THR A 50 1.27 -10.43 8.70
CA THR A 50 2.64 -10.72 9.17
C THR A 50 2.72 -12.17 9.65
N ALA A 51 3.92 -12.78 9.60
CA ALA A 51 4.10 -14.17 10.04
C ALA A 51 3.74 -14.39 11.53
N LYS A 52 3.96 -13.35 12.36
CA LYS A 52 3.69 -13.39 13.80
C LYS A 52 2.95 -12.14 14.25
N PRO A 53 1.64 -12.05 13.99
CA PRO A 53 0.86 -10.88 14.38
C PRO A 53 0.73 -10.81 15.92
N ASN A 54 0.88 -9.62 16.47
CA ASN A 54 0.62 -9.40 17.90
C ASN A 54 -0.87 -9.09 18.12
N ARG A 55 -1.67 -10.13 18.32
CA ARG A 55 -3.13 -10.02 18.48
C ARG A 55 -3.56 -9.15 19.67
N SER A 56 -2.70 -9.00 20.71
CA SER A 56 -3.02 -8.14 21.85
C SER A 56 -3.07 -6.66 21.48
N LEU A 57 -2.48 -6.27 20.34
CA LEU A 57 -2.45 -4.91 19.83
C LEU A 57 -3.60 -4.62 18.86
N ALA A 58 -4.46 -5.58 18.55
CA ALA A 58 -5.55 -5.37 17.61
C ALA A 58 -6.39 -4.12 17.96
N GLY A 59 -6.56 -3.22 16.99
CA GLY A 59 -7.25 -1.94 17.14
C GLY A 59 -6.38 -0.78 17.66
N ILE A 60 -5.15 -1.04 18.13
CA ILE A 60 -4.22 0.02 18.56
C ILE A 60 -3.69 0.76 17.33
N ARG A 61 -3.58 2.08 17.46
CA ARG A 61 -2.98 2.96 16.46
C ARG A 61 -1.80 3.71 17.05
N ALA A 62 -0.78 3.93 16.24
CA ALA A 62 0.39 4.72 16.60
C ALA A 62 0.94 5.47 15.40
N LYS A 63 1.46 6.67 15.63
CA LYS A 63 2.29 7.36 14.63
C LYS A 63 3.64 6.66 14.56
N ALA A 64 4.13 6.43 13.35
CA ALA A 64 5.42 5.79 13.11
C ALA A 64 6.00 6.22 11.76
N ALA A 65 7.31 6.05 11.60
CA ALA A 65 7.90 5.84 10.30
C ALA A 65 7.90 4.33 10.02
N ALA A 66 7.37 3.94 8.86
CA ALA A 66 7.32 2.56 8.41
C ALA A 66 8.24 2.39 7.21
N THR A 67 9.25 1.55 7.33
CA THR A 67 10.24 1.26 6.29
C THR A 67 10.00 -0.13 5.73
N LEU A 68 9.71 -0.23 4.43
CA LEU A 68 9.69 -1.51 3.73
C LEU A 68 11.09 -1.90 3.34
N LEU A 69 11.51 -3.08 3.77
CA LEU A 69 12.81 -3.66 3.53
C LEU A 69 12.74 -4.85 2.58
N ASP A 70 13.77 -5.04 1.76
CA ASP A 70 14.07 -6.31 1.11
C ASP A 70 15.19 -7.00 1.90
N LEU A 71 14.83 -8.04 2.67
CA LEU A 71 15.78 -8.74 3.53
C LEU A 71 16.81 -9.55 2.75
N ASP A 72 16.51 -9.95 1.51
CA ASP A 72 17.47 -10.69 0.68
C ASP A 72 18.52 -9.76 0.06
N ARG A 73 18.11 -8.55 -0.29
CA ARG A 73 18.99 -7.52 -0.87
C ARG A 73 19.61 -6.58 0.15
N HIS A 74 19.21 -6.70 1.42
CA HIS A 74 19.63 -5.81 2.52
C HIS A 74 19.47 -4.33 2.18
N CYS A 75 18.32 -3.95 1.62
CA CYS A 75 18.06 -2.57 1.21
C CYS A 75 16.65 -2.08 1.60
N THR A 76 16.54 -0.78 1.72
CA THR A 76 15.26 -0.08 1.86
C THR A 76 14.58 0.01 0.49
N VAL A 77 13.32 -0.40 0.41
CA VAL A 77 12.48 -0.30 -0.79
C VAL A 77 11.69 1.02 -0.78
N ALA A 78 11.06 1.34 0.35
CA ALA A 78 10.27 2.57 0.52
C ALA A 78 10.15 2.93 2.00
N VAL A 79 9.90 4.21 2.28
CA VAL A 79 9.63 4.72 3.62
C VAL A 79 8.37 5.56 3.58
N GLU A 80 7.46 5.30 4.50
CA GLU A 80 6.21 6.03 4.67
C GLU A 80 6.04 6.48 6.12
N ASN A 81 5.59 7.72 6.30
CA ASN A 81 5.31 8.26 7.63
C ASN A 81 3.81 8.40 7.83
N GLY A 82 3.31 7.98 8.98
CA GLY A 82 1.89 8.12 9.26
C GLY A 82 1.40 7.30 10.43
N GLU A 83 0.08 7.11 10.47
CA GLU A 83 -0.56 6.26 11.47
C GLU A 83 -0.54 4.81 11.02
N VAL A 84 0.11 3.95 11.82
CA VAL A 84 0.04 2.50 11.72
C VAL A 84 -1.12 2.02 12.60
N GLN A 85 -1.93 1.11 12.09
CA GLN A 85 -2.94 0.39 12.84
C GLN A 85 -2.52 -1.09 12.98
N PHE A 86 -2.40 -1.55 14.21
CA PHE A 86 -2.18 -2.96 14.50
C PHE A 86 -3.51 -3.71 14.38
N THR A 87 -3.48 -4.89 13.76
CA THR A 87 -4.64 -5.77 13.58
C THR A 87 -4.34 -7.14 14.17
N ASP A 88 -5.34 -8.01 14.24
CA ASP A 88 -5.18 -9.39 14.70
C ASP A 88 -4.42 -10.29 13.71
N TYR A 89 -4.22 -9.81 12.47
CA TYR A 89 -3.49 -10.50 11.40
C TYR A 89 -2.19 -9.79 10.98
N GLY A 90 -1.93 -8.57 11.43
CA GLY A 90 -0.72 -7.83 11.05
C GLY A 90 -0.85 -6.32 11.19
N LEU A 91 -0.53 -5.59 10.12
CA LEU A 91 -0.44 -4.14 10.09
C LEU A 91 -1.39 -3.54 9.04
N SER A 92 -1.95 -2.38 9.37
CA SER A 92 -2.78 -1.55 8.50
C SER A 92 -2.49 -0.06 8.76
N GLY A 93 -3.29 0.82 8.22
CA GLY A 93 -3.08 2.27 8.24
C GLY A 93 -2.51 2.78 6.92
N ILE A 94 -2.65 4.08 6.67
CA ILE A 94 -2.35 4.66 5.34
C ILE A 94 -0.91 4.39 4.91
N CYS A 95 0.07 4.59 5.80
CA CYS A 95 1.48 4.33 5.49
C CYS A 95 1.75 2.86 5.14
N ILE A 96 1.14 1.91 5.85
CA ILE A 96 1.27 0.47 5.55
C ILE A 96 0.60 0.12 4.21
N MET A 97 -0.57 0.70 3.96
CA MET A 97 -1.29 0.46 2.70
C MET A 97 -0.51 1.00 1.50
N GLN A 98 0.15 2.14 1.62
CA GLN A 98 1.05 2.68 0.58
C GLN A 98 2.23 1.73 0.34
N LEU A 99 2.87 1.24 1.39
CA LEU A 99 3.95 0.25 1.27
C LEU A 99 3.51 -1.03 0.54
N SER A 100 2.25 -1.45 0.69
CA SER A 100 1.72 -2.62 -0.01
C SER A 100 1.78 -2.50 -1.53
N GLY A 101 1.74 -1.28 -2.08
CA GLY A 101 1.87 -1.02 -3.51
C GLY A 101 3.22 -1.47 -4.11
N HIS A 102 4.25 -1.59 -3.27
CA HIS A 102 5.58 -2.06 -3.70
C HIS A 102 5.71 -3.60 -3.70
N LEU A 103 4.65 -4.33 -3.33
CA LEU A 103 4.66 -5.81 -3.28
C LEU A 103 4.08 -6.45 -4.55
N ALA A 104 4.23 -5.78 -5.70
CA ALA A 104 3.77 -6.29 -6.99
C ALA A 104 4.44 -7.64 -7.33
N PRO A 105 3.68 -8.65 -7.80
CA PRO A 105 4.22 -9.95 -8.17
C PRO A 105 5.33 -9.83 -9.24
N GLY A 106 6.48 -10.46 -8.97
CA GLY A 106 7.64 -10.46 -9.88
C GLY A 106 8.46 -9.18 -9.93
N ARG A 107 7.97 -8.07 -9.33
CA ARG A 107 8.67 -6.77 -9.28
C ARG A 107 9.04 -6.34 -7.86
N GLY A 108 8.27 -6.78 -6.87
CA GLY A 108 8.50 -6.49 -5.46
C GLY A 108 9.62 -7.31 -4.81
N PRO A 109 9.96 -7.01 -3.55
CA PRO A 109 10.93 -7.76 -2.75
C PRO A 109 10.45 -9.21 -2.54
N LYS A 110 11.39 -10.17 -2.56
CA LYS A 110 11.09 -11.60 -2.34
C LYS A 110 10.88 -11.92 -0.86
N ARG A 111 11.64 -11.28 0.02
CA ARG A 111 11.48 -11.37 1.47
C ARG A 111 11.19 -9.98 2.06
N PRO A 112 9.95 -9.50 1.88
CA PRO A 112 9.58 -8.19 2.43
C PRO A 112 9.47 -8.24 3.95
N ALA A 113 9.93 -7.15 4.60
CA ALA A 113 9.70 -6.86 6.00
C ALA A 113 9.33 -5.39 6.17
N VAL A 114 8.55 -5.08 7.21
CA VAL A 114 8.32 -3.69 7.63
C VAL A 114 9.04 -3.48 8.96
N GLU A 115 9.89 -2.49 9.01
CA GLU A 115 10.47 -1.95 10.23
C GLU A 115 9.68 -0.71 10.65
N LEU A 116 9.27 -0.67 11.92
CA LEU A 116 8.56 0.48 12.50
C LEU A 116 9.49 1.24 13.44
N ASP A 117 9.61 2.55 13.20
CA ASP A 117 10.13 3.53 14.13
C ASP A 117 8.97 4.27 14.80
N LEU A 118 8.74 4.00 16.09
CA LEU A 118 7.66 4.62 16.87
C LEU A 118 8.02 5.99 17.44
N PHE A 119 9.25 6.45 17.27
CA PHE A 119 9.75 7.75 17.71
C PHE A 119 10.54 8.47 16.59
N PRO A 120 9.94 8.72 15.42
CA PRO A 120 10.67 9.21 14.25
C PRO A 120 11.26 10.61 14.42
N MET A 121 10.82 11.36 15.44
CA MET A 121 11.33 12.70 15.74
C MET A 121 12.60 12.70 16.59
N LEU A 122 13.01 11.55 17.12
CA LEU A 122 14.20 11.40 17.97
C LEU A 122 15.15 10.38 17.33
N ASP A 123 16.43 10.68 17.37
CA ASP A 123 17.44 9.65 17.09
C ASP A 123 17.55 8.67 18.28
N GLU A 124 18.29 7.60 18.09
CA GLU A 124 18.41 6.53 19.10
C GLU A 124 19.09 7.03 20.37
N THR A 125 20.05 7.94 20.27
CA THR A 125 20.74 8.53 21.41
C THR A 125 19.81 9.40 22.25
N ALA A 126 19.07 10.29 21.60
CA ALA A 126 18.09 11.16 22.25
C ALA A 126 16.96 10.35 22.89
N LEU A 127 16.50 9.28 22.23
CA LEU A 127 15.46 8.39 22.77
C LEU A 127 15.99 7.62 24.00
N THR A 128 17.21 7.12 23.95
CA THR A 128 17.86 6.45 25.08
C THR A 128 17.98 7.42 26.28
N ALA A 129 18.42 8.65 26.03
CA ALA A 129 18.50 9.67 27.08
C ALA A 129 17.13 10.02 27.67
N LEU A 130 16.09 10.12 26.83
CA LEU A 130 14.72 10.34 27.28
C LEU A 130 14.25 9.20 28.19
N PHE A 131 14.51 7.95 27.82
CA PHE A 131 14.11 6.79 28.62
C PHE A 131 14.86 6.76 29.94
N ALA A 132 16.16 6.98 29.94
CA ALA A 132 16.97 7.05 31.17
C ALA A 132 16.50 8.16 32.12
N ALA A 133 16.21 9.35 31.59
CA ALA A 133 15.74 10.50 32.37
C ALA A 133 14.37 10.29 33.05
N ARG A 134 13.57 9.33 32.58
CA ARG A 134 12.27 8.98 33.20
C ARG A 134 12.41 8.12 34.44
N VAL A 135 13.47 7.33 34.53
CA VAL A 135 13.64 6.33 35.62
C VAL A 135 13.56 6.93 36.99
N PRO A 136 14.27 8.02 37.32
CA PRO A 136 14.21 8.66 38.62
C PRO A 136 12.81 9.18 38.99
N LEU A 137 11.94 9.38 38.02
CA LEU A 137 10.56 9.86 38.23
C LEU A 137 9.59 8.71 38.53
N LEU A 138 10.06 7.47 38.45
CA LEU A 138 9.23 6.26 38.54
C LEU A 138 9.80 5.24 39.55
N PRO A 139 10.13 5.64 40.81
CA PRO A 139 10.73 4.74 41.79
C PRO A 139 9.77 3.59 42.12
N GLY A 140 10.24 2.36 42.05
CA GLY A 140 9.49 1.14 42.32
C GLY A 140 8.33 0.84 41.36
N LYS A 141 8.20 1.58 40.25
CA LYS A 141 7.10 1.39 39.28
C LYS A 141 7.35 0.19 38.37
N ALA A 142 6.25 -0.46 38.01
CA ALA A 142 6.28 -1.55 37.04
C ALA A 142 6.55 -1.06 35.60
N PRO A 143 7.07 -1.93 34.70
CA PRO A 143 7.26 -1.62 33.28
C PRO A 143 6.04 -1.06 32.57
N ALA A 144 4.84 -1.46 33.01
CA ALA A 144 3.58 -0.96 32.43
C ALA A 144 3.39 0.54 32.65
N ASP A 145 3.84 1.08 33.79
CA ASP A 145 3.71 2.48 34.17
C ASP A 145 4.72 3.36 33.43
N PHE A 146 5.83 2.79 32.97
CA PHE A 146 6.87 3.49 32.24
C PHE A 146 6.36 4.23 31.00
N TRP A 147 5.32 3.71 30.36
CA TRP A 147 4.80 4.23 29.10
C TRP A 147 3.78 5.35 29.24
N THR A 148 3.37 5.66 30.46
CA THR A 148 2.38 6.74 30.72
C THR A 148 2.86 8.06 30.12
N GLY A 149 2.05 8.63 29.23
CA GLY A 149 2.38 9.88 28.51
C GLY A 149 3.34 9.73 27.31
N LEU A 150 3.86 8.53 27.03
CA LEU A 150 4.71 8.27 25.85
C LEU A 150 3.96 7.49 24.75
N LEU A 151 3.43 6.32 25.11
CA LEU A 151 2.75 5.42 24.20
C LEU A 151 1.49 4.84 24.83
N ASN A 152 0.63 4.26 24.00
CA ASN A 152 -0.45 3.41 24.49
C ASN A 152 0.14 2.30 25.38
N PRO A 153 -0.42 2.04 26.60
CA PRO A 153 0.15 1.05 27.54
C PRO A 153 0.29 -0.36 26.98
N LYS A 154 -0.63 -0.81 26.09
CA LYS A 154 -0.53 -2.11 25.45
C LYS A 154 0.64 -2.16 24.45
N LEU A 155 0.82 -1.07 23.70
CA LEU A 155 1.92 -0.94 22.74
C LEU A 155 3.28 -0.93 23.48
N GLY A 156 3.36 -0.16 24.56
CA GLY A 156 4.55 -0.11 25.41
C GLY A 156 4.92 -1.46 25.99
N ARG A 157 3.95 -2.23 26.49
CA ARG A 157 4.20 -3.61 26.97
C ARG A 157 4.69 -4.54 25.86
N ALA A 158 4.14 -4.41 24.67
CA ALA A 158 4.59 -5.22 23.52
C ALA A 158 6.04 -4.87 23.13
N LEU A 159 6.43 -3.59 23.16
CA LEU A 159 7.81 -3.17 22.97
C LEU A 159 8.75 -3.68 24.05
N TRP A 160 8.33 -3.62 25.33
CA TRP A 160 9.11 -4.15 26.45
C TRP A 160 9.43 -5.63 26.26
N ALA A 161 8.40 -6.40 25.86
CA ALA A 161 8.56 -7.81 25.52
C ALA A 161 9.46 -8.04 24.29
N ALA A 162 9.33 -7.20 23.26
CA ALA A 162 10.18 -7.26 22.07
C ALA A 162 11.65 -6.97 22.40
N ALA A 163 11.91 -6.03 23.30
CA ALA A 163 13.22 -5.72 23.85
C ALA A 163 13.76 -6.81 24.80
N LYS A 164 12.93 -7.82 25.13
CA LYS A 164 13.27 -8.92 26.07
C LYS A 164 13.74 -8.43 27.43
N LEU A 165 13.21 -7.31 27.90
CA LEU A 165 13.54 -6.77 29.22
C LEU A 165 12.77 -7.51 30.30
N PRO A 166 13.36 -7.67 31.51
CA PRO A 166 12.70 -8.37 32.62
C PRO A 166 11.56 -7.54 33.21
N GLU A 167 10.51 -8.21 33.69
CA GLU A 167 9.36 -7.63 34.39
C GLU A 167 9.73 -7.30 35.84
N LYS A 168 10.61 -6.32 36.07
CA LYS A 168 11.08 -5.82 37.34
C LYS A 168 10.82 -4.31 37.43
N PRO A 169 10.83 -3.72 38.68
CA PRO A 169 10.74 -2.26 38.79
C PRO A 169 11.77 -1.55 37.93
N VAL A 170 11.33 -0.48 37.23
CA VAL A 170 12.15 0.18 36.22
C VAL A 170 13.46 0.74 36.75
N ASP A 171 13.46 1.22 37.98
CA ASP A 171 14.63 1.74 38.70
C ASP A 171 15.67 0.68 39.12
N THR A 172 15.34 -0.61 38.97
CA THR A 172 16.26 -1.73 39.24
C THR A 172 16.98 -2.23 37.98
N LEU A 173 16.68 -1.68 36.82
CA LEU A 173 17.29 -2.09 35.56
C LEU A 173 18.62 -1.38 35.34
N PRO A 174 19.60 -2.03 34.67
CA PRO A 174 20.86 -1.40 34.33
C PRO A 174 20.65 -0.34 33.22
N ASP A 175 21.53 0.67 33.18
CA ASP A 175 21.46 1.75 32.15
C ASP A 175 21.42 1.23 30.70
N ALA A 176 22.11 0.14 30.43
CA ALA A 176 22.08 -0.52 29.11
C ALA A 176 20.66 -0.97 28.67
N ALA A 177 19.72 -1.16 29.58
CA ALA A 177 18.35 -1.52 29.24
C ALA A 177 17.65 -0.44 28.40
N TRP A 178 17.97 0.81 28.64
CA TRP A 178 17.34 1.95 27.92
C TRP A 178 17.81 2.03 26.48
N GLN A 179 19.06 1.71 26.21
CA GLN A 179 19.58 1.57 24.84
C GLN A 179 18.88 0.43 24.11
N VAL A 180 18.73 -0.73 24.74
CA VAL A 180 18.02 -1.88 24.15
C VAL A 180 16.57 -1.55 23.87
N LEU A 181 15.91 -0.83 24.78
CA LEU A 181 14.51 -0.41 24.60
C LEU A 181 14.37 0.63 23.49
N ALA A 182 15.29 1.60 23.41
CA ALA A 182 15.32 2.60 22.36
C ALA A 182 15.52 1.95 20.98
N ASN A 183 16.47 1.02 20.87
CA ASN A 183 16.69 0.26 19.65
C ASN A 183 15.44 -0.51 19.23
N ALA A 184 14.79 -1.24 20.17
CA ALA A 184 13.56 -1.95 19.87
C ALA A 184 12.39 -1.04 19.43
N ALA A 185 12.34 0.18 19.95
CA ALA A 185 11.31 1.16 19.58
C ALA A 185 11.57 1.82 18.23
N LYS A 186 12.82 1.90 17.81
CA LYS A 186 13.26 2.47 16.52
C LYS A 186 13.27 1.44 15.39
N HIS A 187 13.51 0.17 15.71
CA HIS A 187 13.76 -0.90 14.75
C HIS A 187 12.83 -2.11 14.97
N TRP A 188 11.54 -1.85 15.20
CA TRP A 188 10.59 -2.94 15.43
C TRP A 188 10.21 -3.64 14.13
N LEU A 189 10.78 -4.83 13.92
CA LEU A 189 10.69 -5.57 12.66
C LEU A 189 9.48 -6.52 12.61
N PHE A 190 8.77 -6.48 11.48
CA PHE A 190 7.65 -7.36 11.13
C PHE A 190 7.96 -8.07 9.81
N GLU A 191 8.11 -9.40 9.89
CA GLU A 191 8.50 -10.24 8.75
C GLU A 191 7.32 -11.07 8.22
N GLY A 192 7.56 -11.74 7.08
CA GLY A 192 6.60 -12.64 6.43
C GLY A 192 5.36 -11.91 5.95
N LEU A 193 5.59 -10.75 5.32
CA LEU A 193 4.53 -9.89 4.84
C LEU A 193 3.79 -10.51 3.65
N THR A 194 2.47 -10.49 3.74
CA THR A 194 1.59 -10.85 2.63
C THR A 194 0.47 -9.81 2.52
N PRO A 195 0.25 -9.21 1.33
CA PRO A 195 -0.89 -8.32 1.13
C PRO A 195 -2.21 -9.03 1.45
N CYS A 196 -3.11 -8.34 2.12
CA CYS A 196 -4.46 -8.81 2.29
C CYS A 196 -5.18 -8.88 0.93
N GLY A 197 -6.20 -9.74 0.84
CA GLY A 197 -6.88 -10.01 -0.42
C GLY A 197 -7.75 -8.85 -0.93
N TRP A 198 -8.36 -9.06 -2.07
CA TRP A 198 -9.17 -8.09 -2.82
C TRP A 198 -10.25 -7.37 -2.01
N LYS A 199 -10.85 -8.05 -1.02
CA LYS A 199 -11.88 -7.46 -0.15
C LYS A 199 -11.38 -6.27 0.66
N GLN A 200 -10.09 -6.22 0.97
CA GLN A 200 -9.48 -5.15 1.77
C GLN A 200 -8.69 -4.15 0.90
N ALA A 201 -8.42 -4.49 -0.35
CA ALA A 201 -7.72 -3.61 -1.27
C ALA A 201 -8.57 -2.39 -1.62
N GLN A 202 -7.96 -1.21 -1.63
CA GLN A 202 -8.61 0.03 -2.09
C GLN A 202 -8.48 0.21 -3.60
N THR A 203 -7.48 -0.41 -4.22
CA THR A 203 -7.27 -0.33 -5.66
C THR A 203 -6.60 -1.61 -6.20
N THR A 204 -6.69 -1.79 -7.49
CA THR A 204 -6.03 -2.86 -8.23
C THR A 204 -4.69 -2.38 -8.75
N GLY A 205 -3.62 -3.08 -8.41
CA GLY A 205 -2.34 -2.95 -9.11
C GLY A 205 -2.29 -3.89 -10.31
N GLY A 206 -1.52 -3.56 -11.33
CA GLY A 206 -1.57 -4.24 -12.61
C GLY A 206 -2.76 -3.81 -13.46
N GLY A 207 -3.06 -4.53 -14.52
CA GLY A 207 -4.12 -4.19 -15.46
C GLY A 207 -3.66 -4.17 -16.90
N LEU A 208 -4.44 -3.56 -17.78
CA LEU A 208 -4.05 -3.37 -19.18
C LEU A 208 -2.82 -2.46 -19.25
N SER A 209 -1.75 -2.96 -19.86
CA SER A 209 -0.50 -2.21 -20.00
C SER A 209 -0.75 -0.87 -20.69
N LEU A 210 -0.19 0.21 -20.17
CA LEU A 210 -0.28 1.54 -20.76
C LEU A 210 0.35 1.59 -22.18
N THR A 211 1.19 0.62 -22.53
CA THR A 211 1.76 0.49 -23.87
C THR A 211 0.72 0.07 -24.91
N GLU A 212 -0.40 -0.51 -24.48
CA GLU A 212 -1.48 -0.98 -25.35
C GLU A 212 -2.46 0.13 -25.75
N VAL A 213 -2.38 1.29 -25.12
CA VAL A 213 -3.27 2.42 -25.39
C VAL A 213 -2.50 3.63 -25.94
N THR A 214 -3.23 4.51 -26.61
CA THR A 214 -2.72 5.83 -27.05
C THR A 214 -2.70 6.82 -25.87
N HIS A 215 -2.16 8.01 -26.07
CA HIS A 215 -2.24 9.11 -25.09
C HIS A 215 -3.68 9.54 -24.75
N SER A 216 -4.65 9.19 -25.59
CA SER A 216 -6.07 9.42 -25.34
C SER A 216 -6.79 8.18 -24.83
N PHE A 217 -6.05 7.15 -24.43
CA PHE A 217 -6.55 5.88 -23.87
C PHE A 217 -7.34 5.02 -24.87
N GLN A 218 -7.24 5.30 -26.19
CA GLN A 218 -7.76 4.42 -27.22
C GLN A 218 -6.90 3.15 -27.30
N PHE A 219 -7.53 1.99 -27.31
CA PHE A 219 -6.85 0.71 -27.48
C PHE A 219 -6.27 0.61 -28.89
N LYS A 220 -4.97 0.32 -28.98
CA LYS A 220 -4.25 0.26 -30.27
C LYS A 220 -4.71 -0.88 -31.16
N GLY A 221 -5.20 -1.98 -30.56
CA GLY A 221 -5.70 -3.16 -31.26
C GLY A 221 -7.11 -2.99 -31.85
N CYS A 222 -7.87 -1.97 -31.44
CA CYS A 222 -9.24 -1.76 -31.91
C CYS A 222 -9.60 -0.27 -31.91
N PRO A 223 -9.59 0.40 -33.08
CA PRO A 223 -10.03 1.78 -33.17
C PRO A 223 -11.46 1.97 -32.71
N GLY A 224 -11.71 3.03 -31.93
CA GLY A 224 -13.01 3.31 -31.31
C GLY A 224 -13.25 2.63 -29.94
N LEU A 225 -12.35 1.73 -29.52
CA LEU A 225 -12.39 1.14 -28.17
C LEU A 225 -11.40 1.85 -27.26
N TYR A 226 -11.86 2.24 -26.05
CA TYR A 226 -11.07 2.93 -25.03
C TYR A 226 -11.11 2.17 -23.72
N PHE A 227 -9.99 2.15 -22.99
CA PHE A 227 -9.92 1.66 -21.62
C PHE A 227 -9.45 2.78 -20.71
N VAL A 228 -10.13 2.97 -19.57
CA VAL A 228 -9.86 4.08 -18.65
C VAL A 228 -9.90 3.64 -17.18
N GLY A 229 -9.40 4.50 -16.30
CA GLY A 229 -9.41 4.27 -14.87
C GLY A 229 -8.58 3.07 -14.44
N GLU A 230 -9.10 2.31 -13.49
CA GLU A 230 -8.41 1.20 -12.82
C GLU A 230 -8.32 -0.09 -13.67
N THR A 231 -8.93 -0.12 -14.85
CA THR A 231 -8.69 -1.19 -15.84
C THR A 231 -7.25 -1.14 -16.39
N LEU A 232 -6.62 0.04 -16.36
CA LEU A 232 -5.26 0.27 -16.81
C LEU A 232 -4.25 -0.02 -15.68
N ASP A 233 -3.03 -0.45 -16.03
CA ASP A 233 -1.91 -0.61 -15.09
C ASP A 233 -1.43 0.75 -14.58
N CYS A 234 -2.21 1.35 -13.71
CA CYS A 234 -1.90 2.63 -13.07
C CYS A 234 -2.57 2.72 -11.69
N ALA A 235 -1.82 2.39 -10.65
CA ALA A 235 -2.25 2.56 -9.25
C ALA A 235 -1.47 3.71 -8.61
N GLY A 236 -2.19 4.68 -8.07
CA GLY A 236 -1.65 5.83 -7.34
C GLY A 236 -1.70 5.62 -5.83
N SER A 237 -1.07 6.54 -5.10
CA SER A 237 -1.06 6.56 -3.62
C SER A 237 -2.46 6.76 -3.03
N CYS A 238 -2.61 6.54 -1.72
CA CYS A 238 -3.78 6.95 -0.95
C CYS A 238 -3.97 8.48 -1.04
N GLY A 239 -5.22 8.95 -0.94
CA GLY A 239 -5.52 10.39 -0.93
C GLY A 239 -6.25 10.91 -2.17
N GLY A 240 -6.98 10.06 -2.89
CA GLY A 240 -7.84 10.46 -4.00
C GLY A 240 -7.19 10.39 -5.39
N PHE A 241 -5.89 10.06 -5.49
CA PHE A 241 -5.17 9.97 -6.76
C PHE A 241 -5.80 8.97 -7.74
N ASN A 242 -6.26 7.83 -7.26
CA ASN A 242 -6.90 6.79 -8.09
C ASN A 242 -8.23 7.26 -8.67
N LEU A 243 -9.03 8.01 -7.90
CA LEU A 243 -10.26 8.64 -8.39
C LEU A 243 -9.95 9.74 -9.40
N HIS A 244 -8.94 10.56 -9.13
CA HIS A 244 -8.50 11.61 -10.06
C HIS A 244 -8.04 11.02 -11.40
N TRP A 245 -7.27 9.92 -11.35
CA TRP A 245 -6.88 9.16 -12.53
C TRP A 245 -8.10 8.64 -13.32
N ALA A 246 -9.08 8.04 -12.62
CA ALA A 246 -10.28 7.51 -13.26
C ALA A 246 -11.07 8.62 -13.98
N PHE A 247 -11.30 9.76 -13.34
CA PHE A 247 -11.98 10.90 -13.97
C PHE A 247 -11.16 11.50 -15.10
N GLY A 248 -9.86 11.74 -14.89
CA GLY A 248 -8.98 12.36 -15.88
C GLY A 248 -8.86 11.52 -17.16
N SER A 249 -8.65 10.21 -17.02
CA SER A 249 -8.58 9.29 -18.15
C SER A 249 -9.92 9.18 -18.88
N GLY A 250 -11.05 9.11 -18.13
CA GLY A 250 -12.39 9.09 -18.71
C GLY A 250 -12.74 10.34 -19.53
N ILE A 251 -12.44 11.53 -18.99
CA ILE A 251 -12.65 12.81 -19.69
C ILE A 251 -11.80 12.87 -20.96
N THR A 252 -10.55 12.42 -20.87
CA THR A 252 -9.62 12.43 -22.02
C THR A 252 -10.10 11.51 -23.13
N ALA A 253 -10.49 10.28 -22.78
CA ALA A 253 -11.04 9.31 -23.73
C ALA A 253 -12.35 9.82 -24.37
N GLY A 254 -13.27 10.39 -23.58
CA GLY A 254 -14.53 10.92 -24.08
C GLY A 254 -14.34 12.07 -25.09
N ARG A 255 -13.39 12.98 -24.79
CA ARG A 255 -13.05 14.07 -25.74
C ARG A 255 -12.47 13.55 -27.05
N ASP A 256 -11.61 12.55 -26.99
CA ASP A 256 -11.02 11.97 -28.20
C ASP A 256 -12.04 11.16 -28.99
N ALA A 257 -12.89 10.37 -28.35
CA ALA A 257 -13.97 9.64 -29.00
C ALA A 257 -14.85 10.57 -29.85
N VAL A 258 -15.32 11.69 -29.27
CA VAL A 258 -16.12 12.68 -30.02
C VAL A 258 -15.33 13.32 -31.17
N ARG A 259 -14.04 13.59 -30.99
CA ARG A 259 -13.20 14.18 -32.05
C ARG A 259 -12.95 13.19 -33.19
N SER A 260 -12.76 11.91 -32.88
CA SER A 260 -12.52 10.88 -33.89
C SER A 260 -13.74 10.65 -34.79
N LEU A 261 -14.96 10.73 -34.23
CA LEU A 261 -16.20 10.66 -35.00
C LEU A 261 -16.39 11.82 -36.00
N LYS A 262 -15.83 12.98 -35.69
CA LYS A 262 -15.91 14.17 -36.54
C LYS A 262 -14.82 14.22 -37.63
N ARG A 263 -13.83 13.33 -37.62
CA ARG A 263 -12.79 13.26 -38.64
C ARG A 263 -13.36 12.59 -39.90
N PRO A 264 -13.23 13.20 -41.10
CA PRO A 264 -13.60 12.50 -42.34
C PRO A 264 -12.76 11.24 -42.48
N ALA A 265 -13.39 10.15 -42.95
CA ALA A 265 -12.71 8.90 -43.21
C ALA A 265 -11.43 9.11 -44.05
N PRO A 266 -10.30 8.43 -43.70
CA PRO A 266 -9.09 8.56 -44.51
C PRO A 266 -9.39 8.17 -45.97
N LYS A 267 -9.03 9.05 -46.93
CA LYS A 267 -9.19 8.76 -48.33
C LYS A 267 -8.44 7.46 -48.65
N PRO A 268 -9.06 6.51 -49.38
CA PRO A 268 -8.40 5.28 -49.75
C PRO A 268 -7.12 5.61 -50.55
N ASN A 269 -6.01 4.99 -50.11
CA ASN A 269 -4.72 5.15 -50.78
C ASN A 269 -4.87 4.72 -52.25
N LYS A 270 -4.84 5.65 -53.16
CA LYS A 270 -4.77 5.33 -54.62
C LYS A 270 -3.44 4.59 -54.80
N LYS A 271 -3.49 3.26 -54.92
CA LYS A 271 -2.36 2.50 -55.41
C LYS A 271 -1.94 3.09 -56.76
N LYS A 272 -0.78 3.70 -56.80
CA LYS A 272 -0.14 4.04 -58.08
C LYS A 272 0.05 2.72 -58.81
N ARG A 273 -0.59 2.62 -59.98
CA ARG A 273 -0.32 1.60 -60.96
C ARG A 273 1.06 1.82 -61.59
#